data_5efa5347f615ca2a167b050ff67be099
#
_entry.id   5efa5347f615ca2a167b050ff67be099
#
_cell.length_a   1.000
_cell.length_b   1.000
_cell.length_c   1.000
_cell.angle_alpha   90.00
_cell.angle_beta   90.00
_cell.angle_gamma   90.00
#
_symmetry.space_group_name_H-M   'P 1'
#
loop_
_entity.id
_entity.type
_entity.pdbx_description
1 polymer ?
#
loop_
_entity_poly.entity_id
_entity_poly.type
_entity_poly.pdbx_seq_one_letter_code
_entity_poly.pdbx_strand_id
1 'polypeptide(L)'
;MRREAESNQVSLFGGDYDVIDDNIRLCETNDWAGMDRLKEEFDALGLYLSAHPLDSYASQLGRLRVTSHVALNDLIKAGKAPQRVNLAGSVTAKQVRVSQRGNRFAFIQFTDQTGVFEVTFFSDVLVEANDLLDSEKPLLISANLKVEDNGPRLLAARVQLLDDAVAAWHGGVALCVQDEKLSLIH
;
A
#
# COMPACT_ATOMS: atom_id res chain seq x y z
N MET A 1 -6.15 19.22 51.90
CA MET A 1 -5.00 20.00 51.46
C MET A 1 -4.45 19.38 50.19
N ARG A 2 -4.83 19.92 49.03
CA ARG A 2 -4.33 19.53 47.71
C ARG A 2 -3.15 20.45 47.40
N ARG A 3 -1.96 19.88 47.20
CA ARG A 3 -0.76 20.62 46.78
C ARG A 3 -0.95 21.01 45.31
N GLU A 4 -1.01 22.30 45.03
CA GLU A 4 -0.88 22.89 43.70
C GLU A 4 0.55 22.62 43.24
N ALA A 5 0.68 21.94 42.09
CA ALA A 5 1.95 21.80 41.39
C ALA A 5 2.19 23.11 40.64
N GLU A 6 3.13 23.92 41.11
CA GLU A 6 3.64 25.10 40.43
C GLU A 6 4.26 24.64 39.08
N SER A 7 3.60 24.98 37.97
CA SER A 7 4.12 24.79 36.65
C SER A 7 5.18 25.87 36.39
N ASN A 8 6.45 25.45 36.34
CA ASN A 8 7.60 26.29 36.06
C ASN A 8 7.77 26.48 34.53
N GLN A 9 6.68 26.78 33.81
CA GLN A 9 6.76 27.14 32.38
C GLN A 9 7.00 28.63 32.24
N VAL A 10 8.22 28.97 31.85
CA VAL A 10 8.58 30.35 31.47
C VAL A 10 8.11 30.54 30.02
N SER A 11 7.20 31.49 29.80
CA SER A 11 6.73 31.86 28.47
C SER A 11 7.90 32.34 27.59
N LEU A 12 8.11 31.70 26.45
CA LEU A 12 9.19 32.03 25.49
C LEU A 12 8.95 33.39 24.80
N PHE A 13 7.75 33.97 24.87
CA PHE A 13 7.36 35.17 24.13
C PHE A 13 6.93 36.34 25.03
N GLY A 14 7.38 36.38 26.27
CA GLY A 14 7.41 37.55 27.17
C GLY A 14 6.19 38.50 27.08
N GLY A 15 4.97 38.00 27.17
CA GLY A 15 3.76 38.80 27.24
C GLY A 15 2.85 38.27 28.35
N ASP A 16 2.26 39.18 29.15
CA ASP A 16 1.15 38.91 30.03
C ASP A 16 -0.03 38.39 29.17
N TYR A 17 -0.06 37.05 28.98
CA TYR A 17 -1.24 36.42 28.44
C TYR A 17 -2.10 36.01 29.62
N ASP A 18 -3.29 36.61 29.71
CA ASP A 18 -4.39 36.12 30.52
C ASP A 18 -4.42 34.58 30.42
N VAL A 19 -4.49 33.93 31.56
CA VAL A 19 -4.63 32.48 31.68
C VAL A 19 -5.79 32.06 30.79
N ILE A 20 -5.44 31.53 29.61
CA ILE A 20 -6.44 30.93 28.71
C ILE A 20 -7.02 29.77 29.52
N ASP A 21 -8.29 29.89 29.88
CA ASP A 21 -9.07 28.87 30.55
C ASP A 21 -8.92 27.56 29.78
N ASP A 22 -8.15 26.62 30.35
CA ASP A 22 -7.80 25.32 29.74
C ASP A 22 -9.02 24.38 29.58
N ASN A 23 -10.23 24.91 29.79
CA ASN A 23 -11.49 24.20 29.57
C ASN A 23 -11.95 24.23 28.11
N ILE A 24 -11.07 23.83 27.18
CA ILE A 24 -11.54 23.50 25.83
C ILE A 24 -12.41 22.25 25.93
N ARG A 25 -13.72 22.45 26.01
CA ARG A 25 -14.68 21.34 25.91
C ARG A 25 -14.70 20.86 24.48
N LEU A 26 -14.03 19.76 24.20
CA LEU A 26 -14.18 19.05 22.93
C LEU A 26 -15.60 18.49 22.86
N CYS A 27 -16.27 18.70 21.74
CA CYS A 27 -17.54 18.06 21.48
C CYS A 27 -17.32 16.54 21.36
N GLU A 28 -18.20 15.76 22.01
CA GLU A 28 -18.26 14.32 21.75
C GLU A 28 -18.68 14.10 20.30
N THR A 29 -17.78 13.60 19.49
CA THR A 29 -18.03 13.23 18.09
C THR A 29 -17.84 11.72 17.96
N ASN A 30 -18.66 11.08 17.12
CA ASN A 30 -18.44 9.68 16.77
C ASN A 30 -17.09 9.55 16.07
N ASP A 31 -16.34 8.50 16.40
CA ASP A 31 -15.08 8.19 15.72
C ASP A 31 -15.35 7.85 14.25
N TRP A 32 -14.39 8.12 13.39
CA TRP A 32 -14.47 7.79 11.97
C TRP A 32 -14.56 6.28 11.75
N ALA A 33 -15.26 5.86 10.69
CA ALA A 33 -15.16 4.48 10.23
C ALA A 33 -13.71 4.16 9.83
N GLY A 34 -13.27 2.91 10.02
CA GLY A 34 -11.86 2.55 9.89
C GLY A 34 -11.21 2.99 8.57
N MET A 35 -11.91 2.86 7.43
CA MET A 35 -11.38 3.29 6.12
C MET A 35 -11.35 4.81 5.96
N ASP A 36 -12.36 5.52 6.48
CA ASP A 36 -12.39 6.98 6.43
C ASP A 36 -11.25 7.57 7.27
N ARG A 37 -10.98 6.98 8.45
CA ARG A 37 -9.85 7.35 9.29
C ARG A 37 -8.51 7.18 8.57
N LEU A 38 -8.30 6.06 7.87
CA LEU A 38 -7.07 5.82 7.11
C LEU A 38 -6.89 6.83 5.98
N LYS A 39 -7.99 7.21 5.31
CA LYS A 39 -7.98 8.24 4.28
C LYS A 39 -7.57 9.59 4.85
N GLU A 40 -8.19 10.04 5.93
CA GLU A 40 -7.88 11.31 6.59
C GLU A 40 -6.44 11.34 7.14
N GLU A 41 -5.94 10.20 7.69
CA GLU A 41 -4.53 10.08 8.09
C GLU A 41 -3.60 10.29 6.91
N PHE A 42 -3.90 9.63 5.78
CA PHE A 42 -3.08 9.74 4.57
C PHE A 42 -3.12 11.15 3.98
N ASP A 43 -4.30 11.77 3.91
CA ASP A 43 -4.47 13.13 3.39
C ASP A 43 -3.73 14.17 4.25
N ALA A 44 -3.71 13.96 5.58
CA ALA A 44 -3.04 14.87 6.51
C ALA A 44 -1.52 14.67 6.59
N LEU A 45 -1.04 13.43 6.53
CA LEU A 45 0.34 13.06 6.87
C LEU A 45 1.13 12.49 5.69
N GLY A 46 0.46 12.08 4.62
CA GLY A 46 1.05 11.40 3.47
C GLY A 46 1.48 9.94 3.77
N LEU A 47 1.04 9.37 4.90
CA LEU A 47 1.32 8.00 5.29
C LEU A 47 0.21 7.43 6.18
N TYR A 48 0.10 6.11 6.22
CA TYR A 48 -0.84 5.39 7.09
C TYR A 48 -0.17 5.08 8.43
N LEU A 49 -0.78 5.50 9.55
CA LEU A 49 -0.27 5.27 10.91
C LEU A 49 -1.04 4.17 11.66
N SER A 50 -2.37 4.21 11.58
CA SER A 50 -3.22 3.34 12.40
C SER A 50 -3.28 1.92 11.85
N ALA A 51 -3.39 1.75 10.54
CA ALA A 51 -3.40 0.48 9.83
C ALA A 51 -3.10 0.72 8.34
N HIS A 52 -2.70 -0.31 7.60
CA HIS A 52 -2.52 -0.21 6.15
C HIS A 52 -3.72 -0.82 5.41
N PRO A 53 -4.17 -0.24 4.27
CA PRO A 53 -5.28 -0.81 3.49
C PRO A 53 -5.08 -2.29 3.10
N LEU A 54 -3.83 -2.75 3.01
CA LEU A 54 -3.49 -4.15 2.72
C LEU A 54 -3.63 -5.09 3.93
N ASP A 55 -3.86 -4.59 5.15
CA ASP A 55 -3.92 -5.44 6.35
C ASP A 55 -5.11 -6.41 6.29
N SER A 56 -6.22 -5.97 5.71
CA SER A 56 -7.39 -6.82 5.47
C SER A 56 -7.13 -7.97 4.50
N TYR A 57 -6.07 -7.91 3.70
CA TYR A 57 -5.70 -8.91 2.70
C TYR A 57 -4.50 -9.77 3.10
N ALA A 58 -3.99 -9.65 4.32
CA ALA A 58 -2.74 -10.30 4.75
C ALA A 58 -2.71 -11.83 4.48
N SER A 59 -3.85 -12.53 4.68
CA SER A 59 -3.96 -13.97 4.42
C SER A 59 -4.01 -14.32 2.92
N GLN A 60 -4.44 -13.40 2.08
CA GLN A 60 -4.60 -13.60 0.63
C GLN A 60 -3.33 -13.25 -0.14
N LEU A 61 -2.53 -12.29 0.35
CA LEU A 61 -1.29 -11.84 -0.32
C LEU A 61 -0.31 -13.00 -0.57
N GLY A 62 -0.17 -13.91 0.39
CA GLY A 62 0.68 -15.10 0.24
C GLY A 62 0.19 -16.03 -0.89
N ARG A 63 -1.13 -16.19 -1.03
CA ARG A 63 -1.75 -17.02 -2.08
C ARG A 63 -1.57 -16.41 -3.46
N LEU A 64 -1.62 -15.10 -3.59
CA LEU A 64 -1.37 -14.35 -4.81
C LEU A 64 0.13 -14.21 -5.13
N ARG A 65 1.01 -14.81 -4.31
CA ARG A 65 2.48 -14.73 -4.44
C ARG A 65 2.95 -13.27 -4.50
N VAL A 66 2.35 -12.43 -3.67
CA VAL A 66 2.76 -11.04 -3.54
C VAL A 66 4.06 -10.99 -2.72
N THR A 67 5.03 -10.27 -3.25
CA THR A 67 6.30 -9.98 -2.58
C THR A 67 6.22 -8.59 -1.98
N SER A 68 6.56 -8.42 -0.71
CA SER A 68 6.62 -7.09 -0.09
C SER A 68 7.84 -6.30 -0.59
N HIS A 69 7.79 -4.98 -0.45
CA HIS A 69 8.88 -4.09 -0.85
C HIS A 69 10.21 -4.47 -0.18
N VAL A 70 10.20 -4.73 1.13
CA VAL A 70 11.40 -5.14 1.88
C VAL A 70 11.93 -6.47 1.36
N ALA A 71 11.07 -7.48 1.19
CA ALA A 71 11.49 -8.79 0.68
C ALA A 71 12.08 -8.70 -0.74
N LEU A 72 11.52 -7.84 -1.59
CA LEU A 72 12.06 -7.60 -2.93
C LEU A 72 13.46 -6.99 -2.86
N ASN A 73 13.66 -5.98 -2.01
CA ASN A 73 14.95 -5.35 -1.83
C ASN A 73 16.01 -6.33 -1.30
N ASP A 74 15.64 -7.25 -0.40
CA ASP A 74 16.53 -8.27 0.11
C ASP A 74 16.92 -9.27 -0.98
N LEU A 75 15.99 -9.67 -1.86
CA LEU A 75 16.27 -10.50 -3.02
C LEU A 75 17.22 -9.81 -4.01
N ILE A 76 17.05 -8.52 -4.24
CA ILE A 76 17.93 -7.73 -5.12
C ILE A 76 19.34 -7.66 -4.53
N LYS A 77 19.48 -7.35 -3.23
CA LYS A 77 20.78 -7.30 -2.53
C LYS A 77 21.49 -8.65 -2.53
N ALA A 78 20.72 -9.75 -2.44
CA ALA A 78 21.26 -11.11 -2.50
C ALA A 78 21.63 -11.58 -3.92
N GLY A 79 21.43 -10.75 -4.96
CA GLY A 79 21.65 -11.13 -6.35
C GLY A 79 20.67 -12.17 -6.91
N LYS A 80 19.54 -12.37 -6.21
CA LYS A 80 18.46 -13.32 -6.57
C LYS A 80 17.21 -12.60 -7.09
N ALA A 81 17.39 -11.46 -7.73
CA ALA A 81 16.31 -10.64 -8.25
C ALA A 81 15.46 -11.40 -9.28
N PRO A 82 14.14 -11.55 -9.08
CA PRO A 82 13.27 -12.20 -10.05
C PRO A 82 13.05 -11.27 -11.25
N GLN A 83 12.91 -11.84 -12.45
CA GLN A 83 12.58 -11.03 -13.64
C GLN A 83 11.17 -10.44 -13.57
N ARG A 84 10.24 -11.16 -12.94
CA ARG A 84 8.84 -10.73 -12.75
C ARG A 84 8.46 -10.89 -11.28
N VAL A 85 7.76 -9.90 -10.77
CA VAL A 85 7.31 -9.85 -9.38
C VAL A 85 5.87 -9.37 -9.32
N ASN A 86 5.10 -9.92 -8.39
CA ASN A 86 3.78 -9.39 -8.01
C ASN A 86 3.95 -8.57 -6.74
N LEU A 87 3.48 -7.35 -6.79
CA LEU A 87 3.45 -6.40 -5.68
C LEU A 87 2.01 -6.01 -5.41
N ALA A 88 1.68 -5.67 -4.19
CA ALA A 88 0.40 -5.07 -3.85
C ALA A 88 0.66 -3.75 -3.14
N GLY A 89 -0.19 -2.76 -3.40
CA GLY A 89 -0.03 -1.44 -2.79
C GLY A 89 -1.21 -0.52 -3.05
N SER A 90 -1.26 0.56 -2.27
CA SER A 90 -2.13 1.71 -2.51
C SER A 90 -1.34 2.83 -3.16
N VAL A 91 -1.97 3.54 -4.09
CA VAL A 91 -1.33 4.67 -4.79
C VAL A 91 -1.16 5.83 -3.82
N THR A 92 0.05 6.40 -3.77
CA THR A 92 0.37 7.57 -2.95
C THR A 92 0.71 8.79 -3.77
N ALA A 93 1.31 8.60 -4.96
CA ALA A 93 1.61 9.69 -5.87
C ALA A 93 1.62 9.22 -7.32
N LYS A 94 1.25 10.11 -8.24
CA LYS A 94 1.20 9.86 -9.68
C LYS A 94 1.87 11.01 -10.42
N GLN A 95 2.97 10.72 -11.12
CA GLN A 95 3.68 11.68 -11.96
C GLN A 95 3.64 11.25 -13.41
N VAL A 96 2.83 11.92 -14.22
CA VAL A 96 2.75 11.68 -15.67
C VAL A 96 3.78 12.54 -16.38
N ARG A 97 4.53 11.94 -17.31
CA ARG A 97 5.52 12.61 -18.16
C ARG A 97 5.34 12.24 -19.61
N VAL A 98 5.91 13.03 -20.49
CA VAL A 98 5.94 12.77 -21.94
C VAL A 98 7.39 12.61 -22.35
N SER A 99 7.67 11.52 -23.06
CA SER A 99 9.01 11.25 -23.61
C SER A 99 9.30 12.17 -24.80
N GLN A 100 10.57 12.29 -25.19
CA GLN A 100 10.97 13.04 -26.40
C GLN A 100 10.29 12.55 -27.69
N ARG A 101 9.81 11.30 -27.70
CA ARG A 101 9.09 10.69 -28.83
C ARG A 101 7.57 10.91 -28.75
N GLY A 102 7.08 11.70 -27.79
CA GLY A 102 5.65 11.97 -27.59
C GLY A 102 4.88 10.90 -26.83
N ASN A 103 5.52 9.79 -26.44
CA ASN A 103 4.86 8.73 -25.68
C ASN A 103 4.67 9.15 -24.21
N ARG A 104 3.46 8.98 -23.68
CA ARG A 104 3.16 9.21 -22.26
C ARG A 104 3.66 8.05 -21.43
N PHE A 105 4.24 8.35 -20.28
CA PHE A 105 4.60 7.38 -19.27
C PHE A 105 4.39 8.01 -17.88
N ALA A 106 4.28 7.20 -16.86
CA ALA A 106 4.08 7.71 -15.51
C ALA A 106 4.98 6.97 -14.51
N PHE A 107 5.45 7.70 -13.53
CA PHE A 107 6.01 7.14 -12.30
C PHE A 107 4.90 7.17 -11.25
N ILE A 108 4.55 5.99 -10.76
CA ILE A 108 3.50 5.83 -9.75
C ILE A 108 4.15 5.31 -8.49
N GLN A 109 3.99 6.04 -7.40
CA GLN A 109 4.41 5.61 -6.09
C GLN A 109 3.29 4.83 -5.42
N PHE A 110 3.65 3.70 -4.87
CA PHE A 110 2.78 2.83 -4.09
C PHE A 110 3.36 2.67 -2.70
N THR A 111 2.47 2.44 -1.74
CA THR A 111 2.86 1.99 -0.41
C THR A 111 2.33 0.60 -0.16
N ASP A 112 3.14 -0.24 0.49
CA ASP A 112 2.73 -1.48 1.13
C ASP A 112 2.96 -1.39 2.64
N GLN A 113 2.71 -2.48 3.37
CA GLN A 113 2.93 -2.55 4.82
C GLN A 113 4.40 -2.36 5.24
N THR A 114 5.35 -2.41 4.31
CA THR A 114 6.79 -2.43 4.57
C THR A 114 7.53 -1.21 4.04
N GLY A 115 6.88 -0.39 3.20
CA GLY A 115 7.48 0.82 2.69
C GLY A 115 6.84 1.37 1.42
N VAL A 116 7.52 2.33 0.81
CA VAL A 116 7.10 2.97 -0.43
C VAL A 116 7.99 2.50 -1.58
N PHE A 117 7.38 2.19 -2.73
CA PHE A 117 8.09 1.80 -3.95
C PHE A 117 7.51 2.47 -5.17
N GLU A 118 8.35 2.66 -6.18
CA GLU A 118 7.96 3.31 -7.44
C GLU A 118 7.88 2.29 -8.56
N VAL A 119 6.82 2.39 -9.37
CA VAL A 119 6.63 1.57 -10.57
C VAL A 119 6.44 2.49 -11.77
N THR A 120 7.17 2.21 -12.84
CA THR A 120 7.05 2.94 -14.11
C THR A 120 5.98 2.30 -14.98
N PHE A 121 5.04 3.11 -15.45
CA PHE A 121 3.96 2.73 -16.36
C PHE A 121 4.23 3.32 -17.74
N PHE A 122 4.31 2.49 -18.75
CA PHE A 122 4.37 2.96 -20.16
C PHE A 122 2.96 3.15 -20.73
N SER A 123 2.88 3.85 -21.86
CA SER A 123 1.62 4.35 -22.45
C SER A 123 0.50 3.32 -22.47
N ASP A 124 0.77 2.09 -22.89
CA ASP A 124 -0.28 1.08 -23.08
C ASP A 124 -0.89 0.67 -21.72
N VAL A 125 -0.03 0.28 -20.76
CA VAL A 125 -0.46 -0.09 -19.41
C VAL A 125 -1.03 1.10 -18.65
N LEU A 126 -0.50 2.31 -18.89
CA LEU A 126 -0.97 3.54 -18.24
C LEU A 126 -2.42 3.87 -18.66
N VAL A 127 -2.76 3.71 -19.94
CA VAL A 127 -4.12 3.96 -20.41
C VAL A 127 -5.12 2.95 -19.84
N GLU A 128 -4.75 1.66 -19.83
CA GLU A 128 -5.60 0.61 -19.26
C GLU A 128 -5.78 0.74 -17.74
N ALA A 129 -4.75 1.20 -17.05
CA ALA A 129 -4.74 1.28 -15.59
C ALA A 129 -5.23 2.63 -15.04
N ASN A 130 -5.51 3.63 -15.89
CA ASN A 130 -5.78 4.99 -15.42
C ASN A 130 -6.89 5.07 -14.38
N ASP A 131 -8.04 4.45 -14.66
CA ASP A 131 -9.21 4.46 -13.76
C ASP A 131 -8.93 3.69 -12.46
N LEU A 132 -8.11 2.63 -12.55
CA LEU A 132 -7.68 1.85 -11.38
C LEU A 132 -6.74 2.66 -10.48
N LEU A 133 -5.81 3.40 -11.09
CA LEU A 133 -4.86 4.25 -10.37
C LEU A 133 -5.53 5.42 -9.63
N ASP A 134 -6.67 5.87 -10.13
CA ASP A 134 -7.45 6.96 -9.54
C ASP A 134 -8.53 6.45 -8.56
N SER A 135 -8.65 5.12 -8.36
CA SER A 135 -9.70 4.50 -7.55
C SER A 135 -9.46 4.52 -6.03
N GLU A 136 -8.29 4.94 -5.56
CA GLU A 136 -7.86 4.91 -4.15
C GLU A 136 -7.92 3.51 -3.49
N LYS A 137 -8.18 2.45 -4.27
CA LYS A 137 -8.28 1.07 -3.79
C LYS A 137 -6.93 0.36 -3.87
N PRO A 138 -6.68 -0.65 -3.02
CA PRO A 138 -5.49 -1.48 -3.14
C PRO A 138 -5.43 -2.20 -4.48
N LEU A 139 -4.26 -2.16 -5.11
CA LEU A 139 -3.99 -2.73 -6.43
C LEU A 139 -2.99 -3.88 -6.33
N LEU A 140 -3.18 -4.87 -7.20
CA LEU A 140 -2.19 -5.91 -7.50
C LEU A 140 -1.46 -5.52 -8.78
N ILE A 141 -0.15 -5.37 -8.69
CA ILE A 141 0.73 -4.96 -9.78
C ILE A 141 1.66 -6.13 -10.13
N SER A 142 1.54 -6.64 -11.36
CA SER A 142 2.57 -7.53 -11.93
C SER A 142 3.59 -6.66 -12.66
N ALA A 143 4.82 -6.64 -12.17
CA ALA A 143 5.89 -5.83 -12.72
C ALA A 143 7.07 -6.67 -13.18
N ASN A 144 7.76 -6.19 -14.23
CA ASN A 144 9.05 -6.69 -14.63
C ASN A 144 10.13 -5.89 -13.90
N LEU A 145 11.05 -6.60 -13.26
CA LEU A 145 12.19 -5.99 -12.58
C LEU A 145 13.38 -5.92 -13.54
N LYS A 146 13.93 -4.73 -13.69
CA LYS A 146 15.22 -4.50 -14.35
C LYS A 146 16.20 -3.95 -13.33
N VAL A 147 17.36 -4.54 -13.25
CA VAL A 147 18.46 -4.02 -12.45
C VAL A 147 19.42 -3.31 -13.40
N GLU A 148 19.49 -1.99 -13.30
CA GLU A 148 20.34 -1.12 -14.11
C GLU A 148 21.43 -0.50 -13.20
N ASP A 149 22.45 0.13 -13.80
CA ASP A 149 23.53 0.79 -13.06
C ASP A 149 23.01 1.85 -12.08
N ASN A 150 21.89 2.47 -12.41
CA ASN A 150 21.20 3.48 -11.58
C ASN A 150 20.26 2.89 -10.52
N GLY A 151 20.25 1.56 -10.36
CA GLY A 151 19.41 0.85 -9.40
C GLY A 151 18.27 0.05 -10.03
N PRO A 152 17.49 -0.67 -9.18
CA PRO A 152 16.39 -1.50 -9.63
C PRO A 152 15.22 -0.63 -10.14
N ARG A 153 14.64 -1.02 -11.27
CA ARG A 153 13.45 -0.40 -11.84
C ARG A 153 12.34 -1.41 -12.00
N LEU A 154 11.16 -1.07 -11.52
CA LEU A 154 9.93 -1.83 -11.69
C LEU A 154 9.15 -1.27 -12.87
N LEU A 155 8.83 -2.11 -13.85
CA LEU A 155 8.06 -1.75 -15.03
C LEU A 155 6.72 -2.48 -14.96
N ALA A 156 5.62 -1.75 -14.88
CA ALA A 156 4.29 -2.33 -14.86
C ALA A 156 4.03 -3.15 -16.12
N ALA A 157 3.58 -4.38 -15.95
CA ALA A 157 3.12 -5.25 -17.03
C ALA A 157 1.59 -5.44 -16.98
N ARG A 158 1.02 -5.49 -15.79
CA ARG A 158 -0.43 -5.60 -15.57
C ARG A 158 -0.80 -5.03 -14.21
N VAL A 159 -1.98 -4.41 -14.15
CA VAL A 159 -2.57 -3.90 -12.91
C VAL A 159 -4.02 -4.34 -12.84
N GLN A 160 -4.48 -4.66 -11.63
CA GLN A 160 -5.88 -5.00 -11.37
C GLN A 160 -6.23 -4.67 -9.91
N LEU A 161 -7.51 -4.54 -9.60
CA LEU A 161 -7.94 -4.41 -8.21
C LEU A 161 -7.52 -5.66 -7.42
N LEU A 162 -7.08 -5.45 -6.19
CA LEU A 162 -6.71 -6.56 -5.32
C LEU A 162 -7.93 -7.42 -4.98
N ASP A 163 -9.10 -6.81 -4.83
CA ASP A 163 -10.38 -7.51 -4.62
C ASP A 163 -10.69 -8.48 -5.76
N ASP A 164 -10.53 -8.03 -7.02
CA ASP A 164 -10.79 -8.87 -8.19
C ASP A 164 -9.81 -10.04 -8.29
N ALA A 165 -8.54 -9.78 -7.94
CA ALA A 165 -7.52 -10.82 -7.92
C ALA A 165 -7.81 -11.89 -6.86
N VAL A 166 -8.27 -11.47 -5.67
CA VAL A 166 -8.69 -12.38 -4.60
C VAL A 166 -9.93 -13.16 -5.01
N ALA A 167 -10.95 -12.49 -5.58
CA ALA A 167 -12.18 -13.13 -6.04
C ALA A 167 -11.90 -14.17 -7.15
N ALA A 168 -11.07 -13.84 -8.13
CA ALA A 168 -10.70 -14.75 -9.21
C ALA A 168 -9.96 -16.00 -8.69
N TRP A 169 -9.23 -15.89 -7.58
CA TRP A 169 -8.50 -17.02 -7.01
C TRP A 169 -9.42 -18.04 -6.32
N HIS A 170 -10.59 -17.65 -5.82
CA HIS A 170 -11.56 -18.56 -5.19
C HIS A 170 -12.22 -19.53 -6.18
N GLY A 171 -11.98 -19.39 -7.48
CA GLY A 171 -12.52 -20.25 -8.52
C GLY A 171 -11.86 -21.63 -8.69
N GLY A 172 -10.82 -21.96 -7.91
CA GLY A 172 -10.09 -23.21 -8.06
C GLY A 172 -10.04 -24.04 -6.77
N VAL A 173 -11.12 -24.73 -6.42
CA VAL A 173 -11.04 -25.84 -5.46
C VAL A 173 -10.53 -27.07 -6.21
N ALA A 174 -9.24 -27.37 -6.11
CA ALA A 174 -8.71 -28.66 -6.54
C ALA A 174 -9.16 -29.73 -5.52
N LEU A 175 -10.26 -30.42 -5.81
CA LEU A 175 -10.64 -31.62 -5.10
C LEU A 175 -9.64 -32.72 -5.50
N CYS A 176 -8.64 -32.98 -4.67
CA CYS A 176 -7.90 -34.24 -4.72
C CYS A 176 -8.83 -35.36 -4.24
N VAL A 177 -9.55 -36.00 -5.16
CA VAL A 177 -10.20 -37.27 -4.90
C VAL A 177 -9.10 -38.31 -4.91
N GLN A 178 -8.69 -38.80 -3.72
CA GLN A 178 -7.93 -40.02 -3.62
C GLN A 178 -8.89 -41.16 -3.97
N ASP A 179 -8.75 -41.73 -5.16
CA ASP A 179 -9.35 -43.03 -5.49
C ASP A 179 -8.77 -44.10 -4.57
N GLU A 180 -9.49 -44.45 -3.53
CA GLU A 180 -9.30 -45.70 -2.85
C GLU A 180 -9.69 -46.83 -3.84
N LYS A 181 -8.67 -47.51 -4.32
CA LYS A 181 -8.83 -48.73 -5.09
C LYS A 181 -9.68 -49.71 -4.26
N LEU A 182 -10.93 -49.85 -4.61
CA LEU A 182 -11.75 -51.01 -4.23
C LEU A 182 -11.11 -52.26 -4.87
N SER A 183 -10.30 -52.96 -4.10
CA SER A 183 -9.85 -54.30 -4.43
C SER A 183 -11.06 -55.25 -4.25
N LEU A 184 -11.75 -55.51 -5.33
CA LEU A 184 -12.71 -56.63 -5.38
C LEU A 184 -11.90 -57.90 -5.46
N ILE A 185 -11.91 -58.65 -4.35
CA ILE A 185 -11.46 -60.04 -4.29
C ILE A 185 -12.64 -60.90 -4.82
N HIS A 186 -12.30 -61.68 -5.81
CA HIS A 186 -13.04 -62.90 -6.13
C HIS A 186 -12.26 -64.11 -5.67
#